data_27ebd09253f4d3963ecae8c13e8ccd9e
#
_entry.id   27ebd09253f4d3963ecae8c13e8ccd9e
#
_cell.length_a   1.000
_cell.length_b   1.000
_cell.length_c   1.000
_cell.angle_alpha   90.00
_cell.angle_beta   90.00
_cell.angle_gamma   90.00
#
_symmetry.space_group_name_H-M   'P 1'
#
loop_
_entity.id
_entity.type
_entity.pdbx_description
1 polymer ?
#
loop_
_entity_poly.entity_id
_entity_poly.type
_entity_poly.pdbx_seq_one_letter_code
_entity_poly.pdbx_strand_id
1 'polypeptide(L)'
;MAGSAENAPTWRSSFPAMGTRIDIIGWGGEGMAIVNAVVGIVARHEDMWSVFRPSSEVSQLNVAVRDAARGDGTSRCRADSAQAGPGLVVSEETDRLLRDALALAEATGGAFNPLIGPLVAAWDVKAMRAAYVAGAPLPPAPCGHVVEAALRASSWGLLSRVGERRWAMGVPGESVGGVDVPSPRLDLGGIAKGYTADACRDLAVAMGARGVLVSVGTSSVSVFGTRTDGSSWRAGLRDPHGGPTSVAGVVELPAGGMASLSTSGDNLGPLGGVGVGCAAERAAERAAGAASDRAAGREAGAASDRRARETPRETPGGGGRIFDHHIIDPRTGYPAHAGVRQVSVVASSGVLAEALSTALLVEPSIDVSDVLARWARVTGTPASAKVVGLVRAAQG
;
A
#
# COMPACT_ATOMS: atom_id res chain seq x y z
N MET A 1 34.61 -10.46 31.20
CA MET A 1 35.49 -10.82 30.05
C MET A 1 34.63 -10.74 28.82
N ALA A 2 34.73 -9.65 28.07
CA ALA A 2 34.08 -9.54 26.76
C ALA A 2 34.96 -10.29 25.76
N GLY A 3 34.59 -11.53 25.42
CA GLY A 3 35.21 -12.24 24.33
C GLY A 3 35.00 -11.47 23.03
N SER A 4 36.09 -11.26 22.28
CA SER A 4 36.05 -10.59 20.99
C SER A 4 35.04 -11.28 20.06
N ALA A 5 34.05 -10.54 19.59
CA ALA A 5 33.01 -11.03 18.68
C ALA A 5 33.56 -11.29 17.25
N GLU A 6 34.81 -10.96 16.99
CA GLU A 6 35.45 -10.96 15.66
C GLU A 6 35.44 -12.31 14.92
N ASN A 7 35.19 -13.43 15.60
CA ASN A 7 35.14 -14.79 15.02
C ASN A 7 33.82 -15.52 15.33
N ALA A 8 32.76 -14.85 15.74
CA ALA A 8 31.50 -15.50 16.00
C ALA A 8 30.92 -16.06 14.67
N PRO A 9 30.49 -17.35 14.65
CA PRO A 9 29.92 -17.93 13.45
C PRO A 9 28.64 -17.15 13.03
N THR A 10 28.59 -16.73 11.77
CA THR A 10 27.42 -16.12 11.16
C THR A 10 26.55 -17.20 10.54
N TRP A 11 25.23 -16.98 10.58
CA TRP A 11 24.26 -17.79 9.88
C TRP A 11 23.45 -16.93 8.93
N ARG A 12 22.99 -17.51 7.83
CA ARG A 12 22.16 -16.85 6.84
C ARG A 12 21.22 -17.83 6.16
N SER A 13 20.09 -17.33 5.71
CA SER A 13 19.15 -18.06 4.85
C SER A 13 18.44 -17.12 3.89
N SER A 14 17.98 -17.68 2.79
CA SER A 14 17.18 -16.97 1.78
C SER A 14 16.13 -17.93 1.24
N PHE A 15 14.86 -17.51 1.23
CA PHE A 15 13.75 -18.33 0.76
C PHE A 15 12.61 -17.48 0.17
N PRO A 16 11.80 -18.01 -0.76
CA PRO A 16 10.65 -17.31 -1.30
C PRO A 16 9.46 -17.39 -0.35
N ALA A 17 8.81 -16.25 -0.07
CA ALA A 17 7.53 -16.18 0.64
C ALA A 17 6.90 -14.79 0.45
N MET A 18 5.61 -14.64 0.77
CA MET A 18 4.86 -13.37 0.69
C MET A 18 4.99 -12.68 -0.68
N GLY A 19 5.07 -13.46 -1.75
CA GLY A 19 5.24 -12.93 -3.13
C GLY A 19 6.61 -12.29 -3.40
N THR A 20 7.60 -12.52 -2.54
CA THR A 20 8.95 -11.96 -2.65
C THR A 20 10.00 -12.93 -2.15
N ARG A 21 11.23 -12.47 -1.91
CA ARG A 21 12.30 -13.19 -1.26
C ARG A 21 12.51 -12.66 0.15
N ILE A 22 12.66 -13.56 1.10
CA ILE A 22 13.05 -13.27 2.48
C ILE A 22 14.53 -13.59 2.62
N ASP A 23 15.30 -12.65 3.12
CA ASP A 23 16.70 -12.83 3.44
C ASP A 23 16.90 -12.59 4.94
N ILE A 24 17.61 -13.50 5.61
CA ILE A 24 17.99 -13.34 7.01
C ILE A 24 19.47 -13.63 7.17
N ILE A 25 20.15 -12.78 7.91
CA ILE A 25 21.55 -12.93 8.30
C ILE A 25 21.70 -12.54 9.76
N GLY A 26 22.48 -13.31 10.52
CA GLY A 26 22.73 -12.98 11.93
C GLY A 26 23.87 -13.77 12.52
N TRP A 27 24.08 -13.57 13.80
CA TRP A 27 25.08 -14.28 14.61
C TRP A 27 24.61 -14.38 16.07
N GLY A 28 25.14 -15.37 16.80
CA GLY A 28 24.64 -15.76 18.11
C GLY A 28 23.39 -16.62 18.03
N GLY A 29 23.08 -17.31 19.11
CA GLY A 29 22.02 -18.31 19.18
C GLY A 29 22.29 -19.54 18.32
N GLU A 30 21.30 -20.43 18.28
CA GLU A 30 21.33 -21.65 17.43
C GLU A 30 20.78 -21.32 16.03
N GLY A 31 21.65 -20.89 15.11
CA GLY A 31 21.29 -20.31 13.82
C GLY A 31 20.26 -21.09 13.01
N MET A 32 20.40 -22.43 12.90
CA MET A 32 19.45 -23.25 12.16
C MET A 32 18.08 -23.32 12.83
N ALA A 33 18.04 -23.38 14.17
CA ALA A 33 16.77 -23.33 14.89
C ALA A 33 16.07 -21.99 14.71
N ILE A 34 16.83 -20.87 14.73
CA ILE A 34 16.31 -19.52 14.46
C ILE A 34 15.75 -19.44 13.04
N VAL A 35 16.49 -19.90 12.04
CA VAL A 35 16.03 -19.87 10.63
C VAL A 35 14.74 -20.65 10.47
N ASN A 36 14.64 -21.86 11.02
CA ASN A 36 13.43 -22.69 10.94
C ASN A 36 12.24 -22.02 11.63
N ALA A 37 12.45 -21.38 12.78
CA ALA A 37 11.41 -20.65 13.50
C ALA A 37 10.93 -19.42 12.70
N VAL A 38 11.85 -18.69 12.06
CA VAL A 38 11.54 -17.55 11.18
C VAL A 38 10.71 -18.00 9.96
N VAL A 39 11.08 -19.12 9.31
CA VAL A 39 10.28 -19.70 8.22
C VAL A 39 8.85 -19.99 8.70
N GLY A 40 8.68 -20.52 9.92
CA GLY A 40 7.37 -20.78 10.53
C GLY A 40 6.55 -19.51 10.74
N ILE A 41 7.16 -18.40 11.23
CA ILE A 41 6.49 -17.10 11.37
C ILE A 41 6.03 -16.58 10.00
N VAL A 42 6.93 -16.56 9.04
CA VAL A 42 6.62 -16.02 7.70
C VAL A 42 5.48 -16.80 7.04
N ALA A 43 5.50 -18.14 7.13
CA ALA A 43 4.43 -18.99 6.60
C ALA A 43 3.09 -18.68 7.29
N ARG A 44 3.07 -18.53 8.63
CA ARG A 44 1.86 -18.17 9.39
C ARG A 44 1.32 -16.80 8.99
N HIS A 45 2.17 -15.79 8.84
CA HIS A 45 1.73 -14.45 8.43
C HIS A 45 1.18 -14.46 7.00
N GLU A 46 1.77 -15.23 6.09
CA GLU A 46 1.23 -15.40 4.75
C GLU A 46 -0.13 -16.09 4.77
N ASP A 47 -0.31 -17.11 5.62
CA ASP A 47 -1.60 -17.79 5.82
C ASP A 47 -2.68 -16.86 6.40
N MET A 48 -2.31 -15.94 7.27
CA MET A 48 -3.25 -15.01 7.90
C MET A 48 -3.62 -13.82 6.99
N TRP A 49 -2.68 -13.27 6.21
CA TRP A 49 -2.86 -11.96 5.58
C TRP A 49 -2.84 -11.94 4.07
N SER A 50 -2.57 -13.06 3.39
CA SER A 50 -2.58 -13.10 1.93
C SER A 50 -3.97 -12.87 1.37
N VAL A 51 -4.13 -11.85 0.52
CA VAL A 51 -5.38 -11.60 -0.23
C VAL A 51 -5.63 -12.65 -1.34
N PHE A 52 -4.66 -13.53 -1.59
CA PHE A 52 -4.71 -14.59 -2.61
C PHE A 52 -5.07 -15.96 -2.03
N ARG A 53 -5.02 -16.14 -0.72
CA ARG A 53 -5.38 -17.39 -0.03
C ARG A 53 -6.82 -17.26 0.52
N PRO A 54 -7.80 -18.03 0.00
CA PRO A 54 -9.19 -17.92 0.45
C PRO A 54 -9.38 -18.19 1.95
N SER A 55 -8.51 -19.02 2.54
CA SER A 55 -8.52 -19.38 3.97
C SER A 55 -7.91 -18.30 4.89
N SER A 56 -7.27 -17.26 4.35
CA SER A 56 -6.66 -16.23 5.18
C SER A 56 -7.71 -15.39 5.91
N GLU A 57 -7.37 -14.87 7.10
CA GLU A 57 -8.26 -14.00 7.87
C GLU A 57 -8.66 -12.74 7.06
N VAL A 58 -7.72 -12.15 6.31
CA VAL A 58 -7.97 -11.01 5.43
C VAL A 58 -8.97 -11.38 4.32
N SER A 59 -8.81 -12.53 3.68
CA SER A 59 -9.73 -12.99 2.63
C SER A 59 -11.11 -13.30 3.21
N GLN A 60 -11.18 -13.90 4.39
CA GLN A 60 -12.47 -14.17 5.07
C GLN A 60 -13.20 -12.88 5.45
N LEU A 61 -12.48 -11.84 5.95
CA LEU A 61 -13.06 -10.52 6.18
C LEU A 61 -13.58 -9.91 4.87
N ASN A 62 -12.84 -10.01 3.78
CA ASN A 62 -13.23 -9.52 2.47
C ASN A 62 -14.44 -10.27 1.88
N VAL A 63 -14.62 -11.56 2.22
CA VAL A 63 -15.80 -12.34 1.80
C VAL A 63 -17.00 -11.99 2.66
N ALA A 64 -16.84 -11.87 3.98
CA ALA A 64 -17.94 -11.59 4.90
C ALA A 64 -18.68 -10.29 4.56
N VAL A 65 -17.97 -9.23 4.17
CA VAL A 65 -18.61 -7.96 3.75
C VAL A 65 -19.34 -8.11 2.41
N ARG A 66 -18.81 -8.89 1.48
CA ARG A 66 -19.43 -9.12 0.17
C ARG A 66 -20.73 -9.91 0.31
N ASP A 67 -20.75 -10.88 1.20
CA ASP A 67 -21.95 -11.71 1.43
C ASP A 67 -23.03 -10.90 2.18
N ALA A 68 -22.65 -10.03 3.11
CA ALA A 68 -23.56 -9.09 3.75
C ALA A 68 -24.19 -8.10 2.74
N ALA A 69 -23.42 -7.66 1.73
CA ALA A 69 -23.93 -6.78 0.67
C ALA A 69 -24.90 -7.47 -0.30
N ARG A 70 -24.83 -8.80 -0.41
CA ARG A 70 -25.69 -9.62 -1.30
C ARG A 70 -26.92 -10.21 -0.62
N GLY A 71 -26.98 -10.18 0.71
CA GLY A 71 -28.10 -10.70 1.50
C GLY A 71 -29.41 -9.97 1.21
N ASP A 72 -30.50 -10.69 1.16
CA ASP A 72 -31.83 -10.24 0.82
C ASP A 72 -32.24 -9.04 1.70
N GLY A 73 -32.51 -7.94 1.09
CA GLY A 73 -33.01 -6.63 1.50
C GLY A 73 -33.55 -6.36 2.93
N THR A 74 -33.38 -7.25 3.90
CA THR A 74 -33.86 -7.11 5.28
C THR A 74 -32.84 -6.56 6.27
N SER A 75 -31.55 -6.47 5.88
CA SER A 75 -30.48 -5.89 6.71
C SER A 75 -29.78 -4.73 6.00
N ARG A 76 -30.57 -3.74 5.56
CA ARG A 76 -30.04 -2.49 5.02
C ARG A 76 -29.51 -1.61 6.16
N CYS A 77 -28.23 -1.68 6.44
CA CYS A 77 -27.55 -0.70 7.29
C CYS A 77 -27.50 0.64 6.54
N ARG A 78 -28.33 1.60 6.96
CA ARG A 78 -28.23 2.99 6.54
C ARG A 78 -26.88 3.56 6.98
N ALA A 79 -26.29 4.41 6.14
CA ALA A 79 -24.99 5.04 6.36
C ALA A 79 -24.86 5.89 7.64
N ASP A 80 -25.98 6.13 8.35
CA ASP A 80 -26.03 6.94 9.59
C ASP A 80 -26.04 6.12 10.89
N SER A 81 -25.99 4.81 10.83
CA SER A 81 -25.80 3.96 12.01
C SER A 81 -24.81 2.86 11.68
N ALA A 82 -23.67 2.88 12.34
CA ALA A 82 -22.60 1.90 12.26
C ALA A 82 -23.04 0.52 12.80
N GLN A 83 -24.00 -0.13 12.14
CA GLN A 83 -24.29 -1.54 12.34
C GLN A 83 -23.46 -2.33 11.32
N ALA A 84 -22.16 -2.46 11.64
CA ALA A 84 -21.33 -3.47 11.04
C ALA A 84 -22.00 -4.84 11.23
N GLY A 85 -21.99 -5.66 10.19
CA GLY A 85 -22.49 -7.06 10.28
C GLY A 85 -21.83 -7.82 11.45
N PRO A 86 -22.15 -9.10 11.65
CA PRO A 86 -21.75 -9.86 12.85
C PRO A 86 -20.24 -9.93 13.09
N GLY A 87 -19.42 -9.47 12.14
CA GLY A 87 -17.96 -9.39 12.23
C GLY A 87 -17.27 -10.76 12.37
N LEU A 88 -16.00 -10.82 11.97
CA LEU A 88 -15.15 -11.99 12.07
C LEU A 88 -14.20 -11.84 13.27
N VAL A 89 -14.03 -12.90 14.06
CA VAL A 89 -12.99 -12.96 15.08
C VAL A 89 -11.68 -13.35 14.41
N VAL A 90 -10.65 -12.53 14.62
CA VAL A 90 -9.30 -12.74 14.05
C VAL A 90 -8.30 -13.12 15.13
N SER A 91 -7.11 -13.57 14.71
CA SER A 91 -5.98 -13.80 15.62
C SER A 91 -5.56 -12.52 16.34
N GLU A 92 -4.81 -12.66 17.43
CA GLU A 92 -4.27 -11.51 18.17
C GLU A 92 -3.31 -10.68 17.30
N GLU A 93 -2.52 -11.35 16.48
CA GLU A 93 -1.57 -10.71 15.56
C GLU A 93 -2.31 -9.86 14.51
N THR A 94 -3.37 -10.40 13.92
CA THR A 94 -4.22 -9.66 12.97
C THR A 94 -4.97 -8.51 13.65
N ASP A 95 -5.50 -8.70 14.86
CA ASP A 95 -6.14 -7.63 15.63
C ASP A 95 -5.18 -6.47 15.89
N ARG A 96 -3.94 -6.78 16.27
CA ARG A 96 -2.89 -5.77 16.48
C ARG A 96 -2.57 -5.03 15.17
N LEU A 97 -2.32 -5.76 14.09
CA LEU A 97 -1.98 -5.18 12.79
C LEU A 97 -3.12 -4.30 12.25
N LEU A 98 -4.39 -4.69 12.41
CA LEU A 98 -5.54 -3.90 11.99
C LEU A 98 -5.71 -2.63 12.82
N ARG A 99 -5.45 -2.68 14.13
CA ARG A 99 -5.47 -1.48 14.98
C ARG A 99 -4.37 -0.50 14.57
N ASP A 100 -3.16 -1.00 14.34
CA ASP A 100 -2.06 -0.17 13.86
C ASP A 100 -2.37 0.44 12.49
N ALA A 101 -2.96 -0.34 11.58
CA ALA A 101 -3.36 0.11 10.25
C ALA A 101 -4.39 1.26 10.31
N LEU A 102 -5.42 1.15 11.16
CA LEU A 102 -6.41 2.22 11.33
C LEU A 102 -5.80 3.46 11.98
N ALA A 103 -4.99 3.28 13.02
CA ALA A 103 -4.31 4.41 13.67
C ALA A 103 -3.42 5.17 12.69
N LEU A 104 -2.72 4.46 11.79
CA LEU A 104 -1.88 5.07 10.76
C LEU A 104 -2.70 5.70 9.63
N ALA A 105 -3.83 5.10 9.23
CA ALA A 105 -4.74 5.73 8.27
C ALA A 105 -5.27 7.07 8.81
N GLU A 106 -5.69 7.11 10.06
CA GLU A 106 -6.13 8.35 10.72
C GLU A 106 -4.98 9.35 10.87
N ALA A 107 -3.82 8.91 11.37
CA ALA A 107 -2.67 9.79 11.62
C ALA A 107 -2.10 10.41 10.35
N THR A 108 -2.16 9.71 9.21
CA THR A 108 -1.69 10.20 7.90
C THR A 108 -2.77 10.91 7.09
N GLY A 109 -3.98 11.15 7.66
CA GLY A 109 -5.09 11.74 6.94
C GLY A 109 -5.54 10.93 5.72
N GLY A 110 -5.41 9.61 5.78
CA GLY A 110 -5.79 8.67 4.72
C GLY A 110 -4.76 8.50 3.60
N ALA A 111 -3.59 9.15 3.67
CA ALA A 111 -2.52 8.93 2.68
C ALA A 111 -1.94 7.49 2.73
N PHE A 112 -1.97 6.86 3.90
CA PHE A 112 -1.92 5.42 4.05
C PHE A 112 -3.33 4.89 4.33
N ASN A 113 -3.74 3.78 3.68
CA ASN A 113 -5.09 3.25 3.83
C ASN A 113 -5.12 1.73 3.66
N PRO A 114 -5.57 0.97 4.70
CA PRO A 114 -5.67 -0.48 4.62
C PRO A 114 -6.83 -0.98 3.74
N LEU A 115 -7.82 -0.15 3.41
CA LEU A 115 -8.93 -0.50 2.51
C LEU A 115 -8.67 -0.10 1.05
N ILE A 116 -7.42 -0.03 0.62
CA ILE A 116 -7.03 0.36 -0.75
C ILE A 116 -7.45 -0.65 -1.83
N GLY A 117 -7.85 -1.86 -1.44
CA GLY A 117 -8.12 -2.97 -2.36
C GLY A 117 -9.08 -2.67 -3.52
N PRO A 118 -10.20 -1.94 -3.35
CA PRO A 118 -11.08 -1.56 -4.46
C PRO A 118 -10.37 -0.69 -5.51
N LEU A 119 -9.56 0.27 -5.09
CA LEU A 119 -8.78 1.12 -5.99
C LEU A 119 -7.69 0.34 -6.72
N VAL A 120 -6.96 -0.54 -6.02
CA VAL A 120 -5.96 -1.44 -6.61
C VAL A 120 -6.59 -2.33 -7.68
N ALA A 121 -7.83 -2.80 -7.45
CA ALA A 121 -8.57 -3.60 -8.41
C ALA A 121 -9.08 -2.76 -9.61
N ALA A 122 -9.62 -1.55 -9.38
CA ALA A 122 -10.11 -0.67 -10.43
C ALA A 122 -9.02 -0.29 -11.44
N TRP A 123 -7.80 -0.06 -10.95
CA TRP A 123 -6.63 0.28 -11.76
C TRP A 123 -5.91 -0.95 -12.33
N ASP A 124 -6.28 -2.17 -11.94
CA ASP A 124 -5.55 -3.40 -12.24
C ASP A 124 -4.03 -3.25 -12.06
N VAL A 125 -3.64 -2.82 -10.86
CA VAL A 125 -2.23 -2.54 -10.53
C VAL A 125 -1.31 -3.74 -10.81
N LYS A 126 -1.83 -4.96 -10.72
CA LYS A 126 -1.09 -6.19 -11.05
C LYS A 126 -0.77 -6.26 -12.53
N ALA A 127 -1.75 -6.00 -13.40
CA ALA A 127 -1.54 -5.97 -14.85
C ALA A 127 -0.65 -4.79 -15.26
N MET A 128 -0.82 -3.62 -14.63
CA MET A 128 0.06 -2.48 -14.83
C MET A 128 1.54 -2.85 -14.58
N ARG A 129 1.82 -3.48 -13.44
CA ARG A 129 3.19 -3.92 -13.09
C ARG A 129 3.72 -4.98 -14.05
N ALA A 130 2.88 -5.95 -14.43
CA ALA A 130 3.26 -6.99 -15.38
C ALA A 130 3.56 -6.42 -16.77
N ALA A 131 2.72 -5.53 -17.28
CA ALA A 131 2.93 -4.84 -18.54
C ALA A 131 4.23 -4.02 -18.54
N TYR A 132 4.48 -3.32 -17.46
CA TYR A 132 5.73 -2.56 -17.31
C TYR A 132 6.97 -3.45 -17.36
N VAL A 133 7.00 -4.53 -16.56
CA VAL A 133 8.15 -5.47 -16.57
C VAL A 133 8.36 -6.11 -17.93
N ALA A 134 7.27 -6.36 -18.66
CA ALA A 134 7.31 -6.96 -20.00
C ALA A 134 7.60 -5.93 -21.13
N GLY A 135 7.66 -4.63 -20.83
CA GLY A 135 7.72 -3.57 -21.87
C GLY A 135 6.47 -3.54 -22.76
N ALA A 136 5.32 -4.03 -22.26
CA ALA A 136 4.06 -4.09 -22.96
C ALA A 136 3.20 -2.82 -22.73
N PRO A 137 2.21 -2.53 -23.59
CA PRO A 137 1.27 -1.45 -23.37
C PRO A 137 0.54 -1.60 -22.03
N LEU A 138 0.41 -0.49 -21.30
CA LEU A 138 -0.32 -0.46 -20.05
C LEU A 138 -1.83 -0.74 -20.27
N PRO A 139 -2.53 -1.36 -19.30
CA PRO A 139 -3.98 -1.50 -19.34
C PRO A 139 -4.64 -0.11 -19.43
N PRO A 140 -5.85 -0.01 -20.02
CA PRO A 140 -6.56 1.24 -20.10
C PRO A 140 -6.92 1.76 -18.69
N ALA A 141 -6.87 3.08 -18.52
CA ALA A 141 -7.33 3.70 -17.29
C ALA A 141 -8.81 3.42 -17.02
N PRO A 142 -9.23 3.23 -15.77
CA PRO A 142 -10.64 3.19 -15.42
C PRO A 142 -11.30 4.55 -15.69
N CYS A 143 -12.61 4.55 -16.00
CA CYS A 143 -13.34 5.80 -16.13
C CYS A 143 -13.60 6.44 -14.76
N GLY A 144 -13.89 7.76 -14.76
CA GLY A 144 -14.07 8.55 -13.54
C GLY A 144 -15.09 7.96 -12.58
N HIS A 145 -16.23 7.48 -13.07
CA HIS A 145 -17.25 6.84 -12.22
C HIS A 145 -16.79 5.54 -11.57
N VAL A 146 -15.97 4.74 -12.26
CA VAL A 146 -15.35 3.54 -11.66
C VAL A 146 -14.37 3.92 -10.57
N VAL A 147 -13.55 4.95 -10.80
CA VAL A 147 -12.63 5.47 -9.77
C VAL A 147 -13.39 6.00 -8.56
N GLU A 148 -14.44 6.78 -8.78
CA GLU A 148 -15.27 7.33 -7.71
C GLU A 148 -15.98 6.24 -6.91
N ALA A 149 -16.54 5.23 -7.57
CA ALA A 149 -17.15 4.08 -6.91
C ALA A 149 -16.13 3.29 -6.08
N ALA A 150 -14.94 3.04 -6.62
CA ALA A 150 -13.85 2.38 -5.90
C ALA A 150 -13.34 3.21 -4.72
N LEU A 151 -13.26 4.56 -4.88
CA LEU A 151 -12.86 5.48 -3.82
C LEU A 151 -13.81 5.44 -2.62
N ARG A 152 -15.13 5.42 -2.87
CA ARG A 152 -16.15 5.24 -1.80
C ARG A 152 -15.97 3.93 -1.05
N ALA A 153 -15.72 2.85 -1.77
CA ALA A 153 -15.47 1.53 -1.20
C ALA A 153 -14.12 1.42 -0.47
N SER A 154 -13.22 2.35 -0.71
CA SER A 154 -11.89 2.44 -0.06
C SER A 154 -11.88 3.38 1.14
N SER A 155 -13.03 3.86 1.63
CA SER A 155 -13.06 4.67 2.87
C SER A 155 -12.61 3.81 4.06
N TRP A 156 -11.49 4.18 4.70
CA TRP A 156 -10.95 3.44 5.85
C TRP A 156 -11.91 3.44 7.06
N GLY A 157 -12.82 4.42 7.15
CA GLY A 157 -13.89 4.46 8.16
C GLY A 157 -14.92 3.33 8.03
N LEU A 158 -14.93 2.57 6.92
CA LEU A 158 -15.76 1.38 6.79
C LEU A 158 -15.22 0.18 7.59
N LEU A 159 -13.94 0.16 7.98
CA LEU A 159 -13.36 -0.88 8.81
C LEU A 159 -13.51 -0.52 10.29
N SER A 160 -14.08 -1.41 11.09
CA SER A 160 -14.30 -1.17 12.51
C SER A 160 -14.06 -2.42 13.36
N ARG A 161 -13.55 -2.19 14.58
CA ARG A 161 -13.44 -3.19 15.62
C ARG A 161 -14.73 -3.19 16.44
N VAL A 162 -15.55 -4.23 16.27
CA VAL A 162 -16.89 -4.32 16.86
C VAL A 162 -16.94 -5.16 18.14
N GLY A 163 -15.81 -5.67 18.58
CA GLY A 163 -15.68 -6.47 19.82
C GLY A 163 -14.25 -6.90 20.06
N GLU A 164 -14.04 -7.77 21.05
CA GLU A 164 -12.72 -8.32 21.31
C GLU A 164 -12.24 -9.15 20.12
N ARG A 165 -11.15 -8.70 19.45
CA ARG A 165 -10.61 -9.27 18.22
C ARG A 165 -11.65 -9.49 17.12
N ARG A 166 -12.80 -8.82 17.20
CA ARG A 166 -13.90 -8.94 16.24
C ARG A 166 -13.93 -7.72 15.35
N TRP A 167 -13.82 -7.95 14.06
CA TRP A 167 -13.73 -6.92 13.04
C TRP A 167 -14.84 -7.06 12.01
N ALA A 168 -15.34 -5.93 11.54
CA ALA A 168 -16.35 -5.87 10.50
C ALA A 168 -16.04 -4.72 9.53
N MET A 169 -16.59 -4.83 8.32
CA MET A 169 -16.57 -3.74 7.35
C MET A 169 -18.01 -3.35 6.99
N GLY A 170 -18.26 -2.05 6.95
CA GLY A 170 -19.52 -1.49 6.48
C GLY A 170 -19.69 -1.66 4.99
N VAL A 171 -20.94 -1.57 4.50
CA VAL A 171 -21.25 -1.59 3.07
C VAL A 171 -21.43 -0.16 2.59
N PRO A 172 -20.64 0.32 1.60
CA PRO A 172 -20.86 1.65 1.02
C PRO A 172 -22.17 1.67 0.21
N GLY A 173 -22.65 2.90 -0.11
CA GLY A 173 -23.89 3.10 -0.87
C GLY A 173 -23.92 2.40 -2.25
N GLU A 174 -25.11 2.31 -2.86
CA GLU A 174 -25.40 1.36 -3.92
C GLU A 174 -24.77 1.65 -5.30
N SER A 175 -24.68 2.93 -5.74
CA SER A 175 -24.13 3.27 -7.06
C SER A 175 -23.61 4.71 -7.15
N VAL A 176 -22.74 4.95 -8.11
CA VAL A 176 -22.18 6.25 -8.48
C VAL A 176 -22.22 6.39 -9.99
N GLY A 177 -22.94 7.36 -10.52
CA GLY A 177 -23.03 7.59 -11.99
C GLY A 177 -23.44 6.35 -12.78
N GLY A 178 -24.29 5.49 -12.21
CA GLY A 178 -24.72 4.23 -12.83
C GLY A 178 -23.73 3.08 -12.72
N VAL A 179 -22.63 3.25 -11.96
CA VAL A 179 -21.66 2.19 -11.64
C VAL A 179 -21.91 1.70 -10.22
N ASP A 180 -22.05 0.40 -10.02
CA ASP A 180 -22.19 -0.18 -8.69
C ASP A 180 -20.93 0.05 -7.86
N VAL A 181 -21.13 0.47 -6.60
CA VAL A 181 -20.01 0.60 -5.66
C VAL A 181 -19.55 -0.79 -5.22
N PRO A 182 -18.28 -1.15 -5.44
CA PRO A 182 -17.79 -2.47 -5.07
C PRO A 182 -17.78 -2.66 -3.54
N SER A 183 -17.74 -3.89 -3.07
CA SER A 183 -17.51 -4.16 -1.65
C SER A 183 -16.15 -3.64 -1.20
N PRO A 184 -16.03 -3.07 0.01
CA PRO A 184 -14.74 -2.75 0.61
C PRO A 184 -13.82 -3.97 0.62
N ARG A 185 -12.53 -3.71 0.47
CA ARG A 185 -11.54 -4.78 0.42
C ARG A 185 -10.27 -4.38 1.15
N LEU A 186 -9.98 -5.13 2.19
CA LEU A 186 -8.76 -5.00 2.98
C LEU A 186 -7.56 -5.50 2.17
N ASP A 187 -6.49 -4.73 2.17
CA ASP A 187 -5.18 -5.08 1.62
C ASP A 187 -4.09 -4.55 2.56
N LEU A 188 -3.39 -5.46 3.22
CA LEU A 188 -2.32 -5.15 4.18
C LEU A 188 -0.93 -5.14 3.55
N GLY A 189 -0.83 -5.21 2.22
CA GLY A 189 0.45 -5.24 1.50
C GLY A 189 1.40 -4.08 1.81
N GLY A 190 0.86 -2.94 2.28
CA GLY A 190 1.62 -1.75 2.67
C GLY A 190 2.15 -1.73 4.10
N ILE A 191 1.90 -2.77 4.92
CA ILE A 191 2.41 -2.87 6.31
C ILE A 191 2.79 -4.29 6.75
N ALA A 192 2.25 -5.32 6.09
CA ALA A 192 2.44 -6.71 6.52
C ALA A 192 3.89 -7.18 6.43
N LYS A 193 4.65 -6.68 5.47
CA LYS A 193 6.07 -7.04 5.32
C LYS A 193 6.92 -6.49 6.45
N GLY A 194 6.71 -5.22 6.81
CA GLY A 194 7.39 -4.57 7.92
C GLY A 194 7.08 -5.24 9.26
N TYR A 195 5.80 -5.56 9.50
CA TYR A 195 5.38 -6.32 10.68
C TYR A 195 6.08 -7.69 10.73
N THR A 196 6.11 -8.41 9.60
CA THR A 196 6.75 -9.72 9.51
C THR A 196 8.27 -9.63 9.76
N ALA A 197 8.94 -8.61 9.20
CA ALA A 197 10.36 -8.39 9.42
C ALA A 197 10.67 -8.17 10.91
N ASP A 198 9.85 -7.36 11.59
CA ASP A 198 9.98 -7.11 13.02
C ASP A 198 9.75 -8.40 13.84
N ALA A 199 8.67 -9.14 13.55
CA ALA A 199 8.37 -10.39 14.25
C ALA A 199 9.49 -11.43 14.10
N CYS A 200 10.07 -11.54 12.91
CA CYS A 200 11.22 -12.42 12.65
C CYS A 200 12.47 -11.98 13.41
N ARG A 201 12.77 -10.66 13.43
CA ARG A 201 13.86 -10.06 14.22
C ARG A 201 13.67 -10.36 15.71
N ASP A 202 12.48 -10.09 16.24
CA ASP A 202 12.19 -10.22 17.66
C ASP A 202 12.26 -11.69 18.11
N LEU A 203 11.77 -12.61 17.27
CA LEU A 203 11.94 -14.04 17.50
C LEU A 203 13.42 -14.45 17.53
N ALA A 204 14.21 -14.00 16.56
CA ALA A 204 15.64 -14.30 16.51
C ALA A 204 16.36 -13.79 17.77
N VAL A 205 16.03 -12.60 18.23
CA VAL A 205 16.56 -12.02 19.48
C VAL A 205 16.14 -12.85 20.69
N ALA A 206 14.87 -13.23 20.79
CA ALA A 206 14.37 -14.09 21.87
C ALA A 206 15.05 -15.48 21.89
N MET A 207 15.49 -15.97 20.74
CA MET A 207 16.27 -17.23 20.59
C MET A 207 17.78 -17.03 20.74
N GLY A 208 18.25 -15.86 21.17
CA GLY A 208 19.64 -15.60 21.52
C GLY A 208 20.51 -15.03 20.39
N ALA A 209 19.93 -14.55 19.29
CA ALA A 209 20.68 -13.78 18.31
C ALA A 209 21.24 -12.50 18.95
N ARG A 210 22.52 -12.22 18.73
CA ARG A 210 23.23 -11.02 19.22
C ARG A 210 23.29 -9.92 18.17
N GLY A 211 23.15 -10.30 16.91
CA GLY A 211 22.95 -9.40 15.80
C GLY A 211 22.17 -10.10 14.71
N VAL A 212 21.16 -9.42 14.13
CA VAL A 212 20.33 -9.94 13.06
C VAL A 212 19.85 -8.84 12.14
N LEU A 213 19.79 -9.16 10.85
CA LEU A 213 19.12 -8.40 9.81
C LEU A 213 18.12 -9.34 9.13
N VAL A 214 16.86 -8.90 9.04
CA VAL A 214 15.80 -9.57 8.29
C VAL A 214 15.34 -8.63 7.17
N SER A 215 15.32 -9.11 5.94
CA SER A 215 14.81 -8.38 4.78
C SER A 215 13.63 -9.12 4.18
N VAL A 216 12.48 -8.47 4.11
CA VAL A 216 11.27 -8.98 3.47
C VAL A 216 11.09 -8.27 2.13
N GLY A 217 11.57 -8.92 1.07
CA GLY A 217 11.72 -8.30 -0.23
C GLY A 217 12.83 -7.24 -0.24
N THR A 218 12.74 -6.33 -1.19
CA THR A 218 13.71 -5.24 -1.36
C THR A 218 13.33 -3.96 -0.62
N SER A 219 12.16 -3.96 0.04
CA SER A 219 11.57 -2.74 0.60
C SER A 219 11.58 -2.67 2.13
N SER A 220 11.55 -3.81 2.83
CA SER A 220 11.31 -3.83 4.26
C SER A 220 12.44 -4.58 4.98
N VAL A 221 13.18 -3.88 5.84
CA VAL A 221 14.33 -4.41 6.56
C VAL A 221 14.16 -4.12 8.04
N SER A 222 14.39 -5.13 8.90
CA SER A 222 14.44 -4.97 10.35
C SER A 222 15.77 -5.49 10.89
N VAL A 223 16.36 -4.76 11.83
CA VAL A 223 17.66 -5.09 12.41
C VAL A 223 17.64 -5.06 13.93
N PHE A 224 18.57 -5.82 14.52
CA PHE A 224 18.93 -5.74 15.92
C PHE A 224 20.45 -5.87 16.08
N GLY A 225 20.99 -5.17 17.08
CA GLY A 225 22.38 -5.31 17.47
C GLY A 225 23.36 -4.79 16.41
N THR A 226 24.51 -5.44 16.33
CA THR A 226 25.60 -5.10 15.40
C THR A 226 25.99 -6.32 14.55
N ARG A 227 26.81 -6.09 13.56
CA ARG A 227 27.56 -7.13 12.87
C ARG A 227 28.62 -7.73 13.81
N THR A 228 29.23 -8.84 13.43
CA THR A 228 30.25 -9.53 14.24
C THR A 228 31.51 -8.68 14.50
N ASP A 229 31.80 -7.73 13.59
CA ASP A 229 32.90 -6.77 13.71
C ASP A 229 32.55 -5.54 14.57
N GLY A 230 31.36 -5.52 15.20
CA GLY A 230 30.85 -4.40 16.00
C GLY A 230 30.29 -3.25 15.17
N SER A 231 30.39 -3.28 13.84
CA SER A 231 29.86 -2.23 12.98
C SER A 231 28.31 -2.28 12.86
N SER A 232 27.74 -1.16 12.46
CA SER A 232 26.31 -1.01 12.18
C SER A 232 25.86 -1.89 10.99
N TRP A 233 24.62 -2.34 11.03
CA TRP A 233 23.97 -2.88 9.83
C TRP A 233 23.82 -1.77 8.78
N ARG A 234 23.97 -2.15 7.51
CA ARG A 234 23.90 -1.21 6.38
C ARG A 234 22.91 -1.73 5.34
N ALA A 235 22.04 -0.84 4.86
CA ALA A 235 21.09 -1.13 3.80
C ALA A 235 21.35 -0.22 2.59
N GLY A 236 21.44 -0.82 1.39
CA GLY A 236 21.50 -0.08 0.14
C GLY A 236 20.11 0.45 -0.24
N LEU A 237 20.01 1.74 -0.53
CA LEU A 237 18.80 2.33 -1.12
C LEU A 237 18.90 2.17 -2.64
N ARG A 238 17.93 1.49 -3.23
CA ARG A 238 17.89 1.31 -4.68
C ARG A 238 17.74 2.65 -5.39
N ASP A 239 18.43 2.81 -6.51
CA ASP A 239 18.25 3.96 -7.38
C ASP A 239 17.02 3.74 -8.29
N PRO A 240 15.94 4.54 -8.16
CA PRO A 240 14.77 4.42 -9.00
C PRO A 240 15.02 4.80 -10.46
N HIS A 241 16.11 5.50 -10.76
CA HIS A 241 16.52 5.90 -12.11
C HIS A 241 17.56 4.96 -12.71
N GLY A 242 18.13 4.06 -11.91
CA GLY A 242 19.17 3.15 -12.30
C GLY A 242 18.68 1.74 -12.69
N GLY A 243 19.63 0.89 -13.06
CA GLY A 243 19.36 -0.53 -13.33
C GLY A 243 18.93 -1.31 -12.06
N PRO A 244 18.56 -2.60 -12.21
CA PRO A 244 18.03 -3.42 -11.12
C PRO A 244 18.94 -3.53 -9.88
N THR A 245 20.25 -3.33 -10.04
CA THR A 245 21.26 -3.42 -8.98
C THR A 245 21.84 -2.06 -8.59
N SER A 246 21.39 -0.96 -9.21
CA SER A 246 21.88 0.39 -8.90
C SER A 246 21.46 0.83 -7.49
N VAL A 247 22.41 1.43 -6.76
CA VAL A 247 22.21 1.93 -5.39
C VAL A 247 22.43 3.45 -5.40
N ALA A 248 21.41 4.20 -5.01
CA ALA A 248 21.46 5.65 -4.87
C ALA A 248 22.17 6.10 -3.59
N GLY A 249 22.25 5.24 -2.59
CA GLY A 249 22.89 5.53 -1.31
C GLY A 249 22.90 4.33 -0.37
N VAL A 250 23.59 4.49 0.75
CA VAL A 250 23.65 3.48 1.81
C VAL A 250 23.21 4.13 3.11
N VAL A 251 22.29 3.49 3.82
CA VAL A 251 21.85 3.90 5.16
C VAL A 251 22.50 3.00 6.19
N GLU A 252 23.13 3.61 7.18
CA GLU A 252 23.56 2.91 8.39
C GLU A 252 22.40 2.90 9.39
N LEU A 253 22.05 1.70 9.85
CA LEU A 253 20.99 1.50 10.83
C LEU A 253 21.60 1.56 12.25
N PRO A 254 20.86 2.06 13.25
CA PRO A 254 21.40 2.27 14.59
C PRO A 254 22.08 1.03 15.16
N ALA A 255 23.31 1.17 15.63
CA ALA A 255 24.04 0.08 16.28
C ALA A 255 23.49 -0.18 17.69
N GLY A 256 23.42 -1.45 18.07
CA GLY A 256 23.09 -1.87 19.43
C GLY A 256 21.61 -1.80 19.82
N GLY A 257 20.73 -1.35 18.91
CA GLY A 257 19.29 -1.26 19.13
C GLY A 257 18.48 -2.00 18.08
N MET A 258 17.17 -1.78 18.12
CA MET A 258 16.22 -2.21 17.09
C MET A 258 15.89 -1.06 16.16
N ALA A 259 15.85 -1.32 14.88
CA ALA A 259 15.38 -0.35 13.88
C ALA A 259 14.80 -1.09 12.67
N SER A 260 13.88 -0.42 11.99
CA SER A 260 13.27 -0.93 10.79
C SER A 260 13.33 0.13 9.69
N LEU A 261 13.66 -0.27 8.48
CA LEU A 261 13.72 0.57 7.30
C LEU A 261 12.66 0.10 6.32
N SER A 262 11.89 1.02 5.77
CA SER A 262 11.06 0.74 4.59
C SER A 262 11.32 1.74 3.49
N THR A 263 11.23 1.25 2.25
CA THR A 263 11.34 2.05 1.04
C THR A 263 10.10 1.81 0.18
N SER A 264 9.31 2.85 0.01
CA SER A 264 8.24 2.91 -0.99
C SER A 264 8.73 3.67 -2.21
N GLY A 265 8.49 3.14 -3.40
CA GLY A 265 9.01 3.79 -4.59
C GLY A 265 8.53 3.18 -5.89
N ASP A 266 8.75 3.94 -6.94
CA ASP A 266 8.51 3.52 -8.30
C ASP A 266 9.71 2.70 -8.80
N ASN A 267 9.59 1.39 -8.64
CA ASN A 267 10.59 0.46 -9.16
C ASN A 267 10.44 0.22 -10.67
N LEU A 268 9.52 0.94 -11.30
CA LEU A 268 9.07 0.65 -12.64
C LEU A 268 9.60 1.67 -13.69
N GLY A 269 10.28 2.73 -13.26
CA GLY A 269 10.71 3.83 -14.16
C GLY A 269 9.56 4.72 -14.65
N PRO A 270 9.75 5.64 -15.58
CA PRO A 270 8.70 6.50 -16.09
C PRO A 270 7.66 5.69 -16.87
N LEU A 271 6.45 5.58 -16.32
CA LEU A 271 5.32 5.09 -17.09
C LEU A 271 4.99 6.15 -18.15
N GLY A 272 5.15 5.80 -19.42
CA GLY A 272 4.78 6.68 -20.53
C GLY A 272 3.32 7.14 -20.37
N GLY A 273 3.08 8.46 -20.44
CA GLY A 273 1.76 9.04 -20.19
C GLY A 273 0.67 8.37 -21.04
N VAL A 274 -0.33 7.80 -20.37
CA VAL A 274 -1.55 7.29 -20.98
C VAL A 274 -2.65 8.32 -20.68
N GLY A 275 -3.25 8.89 -21.72
CA GLY A 275 -4.35 9.84 -21.55
C GLY A 275 -5.53 9.18 -20.82
N VAL A 276 -6.12 9.90 -19.87
CA VAL A 276 -7.37 9.46 -19.22
C VAL A 276 -8.50 9.52 -20.23
N GLY A 277 -9.06 8.37 -20.54
CA GLY A 277 -10.25 8.27 -21.36
C GLY A 277 -10.82 6.88 -21.19
N CYS A 278 -11.98 6.79 -20.57
CA CYS A 278 -12.75 5.54 -20.51
C CYS A 278 -13.11 5.08 -21.94
N ALA A 279 -12.92 3.79 -22.22
CA ALA A 279 -13.35 3.23 -23.50
C ALA A 279 -14.85 3.43 -23.74
N ALA A 280 -15.65 3.47 -22.67
CA ALA A 280 -17.10 3.76 -22.73
C ALA A 280 -17.38 5.24 -23.06
N GLU A 281 -16.63 6.20 -22.50
CA GLU A 281 -16.73 7.62 -22.84
C GLU A 281 -16.35 7.87 -24.29
N ARG A 282 -15.24 7.27 -24.75
CA ARG A 282 -14.83 7.32 -26.16
C ARG A 282 -15.83 6.65 -27.12
N ALA A 283 -16.50 5.58 -26.67
CA ALA A 283 -17.56 4.97 -27.46
C ALA A 283 -18.82 5.84 -27.49
N ALA A 284 -19.19 6.49 -26.38
CA ALA A 284 -20.28 7.44 -26.30
C ALA A 284 -20.02 8.71 -27.12
N GLU A 285 -18.79 9.26 -27.08
CA GLU A 285 -18.37 10.40 -27.90
C GLU A 285 -18.37 10.04 -29.40
N ARG A 286 -17.89 8.85 -29.78
CA ARG A 286 -17.98 8.37 -31.18
C ARG A 286 -19.42 8.14 -31.62
N ALA A 287 -20.29 7.64 -30.75
CA ALA A 287 -21.70 7.46 -31.04
C ALA A 287 -22.42 8.80 -31.16
N ALA A 288 -22.09 9.77 -30.29
CA ALA A 288 -22.62 11.14 -30.36
C ALA A 288 -22.12 11.90 -31.61
N GLY A 289 -20.83 11.75 -31.96
CA GLY A 289 -20.25 12.29 -33.19
C GLY A 289 -20.89 11.70 -34.44
N ALA A 290 -21.06 10.39 -34.49
CA ALA A 290 -21.74 9.70 -35.61
C ALA A 290 -23.24 10.04 -35.72
N ALA A 291 -23.89 10.35 -34.61
CA ALA A 291 -25.27 10.85 -34.61
C ALA A 291 -25.35 12.30 -35.08
N SER A 292 -24.37 13.14 -34.71
CA SER A 292 -24.25 14.55 -35.20
C SER A 292 -24.02 14.59 -36.71
N ASP A 293 -23.13 13.76 -37.25
CA ASP A 293 -22.86 13.70 -38.70
C ASP A 293 -24.07 13.18 -39.52
N ARG A 294 -24.92 12.32 -38.93
CA ARG A 294 -26.17 11.89 -39.57
C ARG A 294 -27.28 12.94 -39.48
N ALA A 295 -27.25 13.79 -38.47
CA ALA A 295 -28.17 14.91 -38.33
C ALA A 295 -27.78 16.08 -39.23
N ALA A 296 -26.48 16.34 -39.41
CA ALA A 296 -25.95 17.41 -40.28
C ALA A 296 -26.19 17.18 -41.77
N GLY A 297 -26.44 15.91 -42.17
CA GLY A 297 -26.72 15.55 -43.55
C GLY A 297 -28.18 15.78 -44.00
N ARG A 298 -29.06 16.31 -43.16
CA ARG A 298 -30.48 16.44 -43.44
C ARG A 298 -31.11 17.83 -43.39
N GLU A 299 -30.39 18.87 -43.05
CA GLU A 299 -30.94 20.24 -43.13
C GLU A 299 -29.88 21.27 -43.49
N ALA A 300 -29.74 21.51 -44.79
CA ALA A 300 -29.26 22.79 -45.29
C ALA A 300 -30.46 23.72 -45.34
N GLY A 301 -30.60 24.62 -44.39
CA GLY A 301 -31.56 25.70 -44.47
C GLY A 301 -31.95 26.33 -43.14
N ALA A 302 -31.54 27.58 -42.99
CA ALA A 302 -32.09 28.64 -42.15
C ALA A 302 -31.50 28.93 -40.75
N ALA A 303 -30.80 30.09 -40.71
CA ALA A 303 -30.87 31.19 -39.75
C ALA A 303 -30.30 31.00 -38.32
N SER A 304 -29.20 31.71 -38.14
CA SER A 304 -28.76 32.51 -36.98
C SER A 304 -29.66 32.49 -35.73
N ASP A 305 -29.16 31.98 -34.62
CA ASP A 305 -29.24 32.74 -33.37
C ASP A 305 -28.08 32.39 -32.42
N ARG A 306 -27.44 33.49 -31.94
CA ARG A 306 -26.33 33.44 -31.00
C ARG A 306 -26.91 33.29 -29.61
N ARG A 307 -26.71 32.15 -28.98
CA ARG A 307 -26.70 32.03 -27.50
C ARG A 307 -25.46 31.31 -27.06
N ALA A 308 -24.74 31.99 -26.18
CA ALA A 308 -23.54 31.53 -25.52
C ALA A 308 -23.76 30.15 -24.88
N ARG A 309 -23.05 29.14 -25.38
CA ARG A 309 -22.87 27.88 -24.67
C ARG A 309 -21.87 28.15 -23.57
N GLU A 310 -22.31 28.07 -22.33
CA GLU A 310 -21.42 27.88 -21.19
C GLU A 310 -20.64 26.58 -21.42
N THR A 311 -19.37 26.73 -21.64
CA THR A 311 -18.41 25.61 -21.60
C THR A 311 -18.37 25.07 -20.18
N PRO A 312 -18.41 23.75 -19.99
CA PRO A 312 -18.10 23.14 -18.68
C PRO A 312 -16.73 23.67 -18.24
N ARG A 313 -16.66 24.15 -17.01
CA ARG A 313 -15.39 24.54 -16.38
C ARG A 313 -14.40 23.39 -16.55
N GLU A 314 -13.37 23.62 -17.33
CA GLU A 314 -12.17 22.79 -17.35
C GLU A 314 -11.63 22.73 -15.93
N THR A 315 -11.54 21.53 -15.37
CA THR A 315 -10.70 21.27 -14.21
C THR A 315 -9.28 21.68 -14.58
N PRO A 316 -8.54 22.39 -13.71
CA PRO A 316 -7.18 22.82 -13.99
C PRO A 316 -6.26 21.60 -14.00
N GLY A 317 -5.99 21.08 -15.18
CA GLY A 317 -5.12 19.95 -15.43
C GLY A 317 -4.64 20.00 -16.86
N GLY A 318 -3.57 20.78 -17.09
CA GLY A 318 -2.83 20.73 -18.35
C GLY A 318 -2.53 19.29 -18.72
N GLY A 319 -2.58 18.96 -20.02
CA GLY A 319 -2.33 17.63 -20.59
C GLY A 319 -0.97 17.05 -20.23
N GLY A 320 -0.80 16.59 -19.00
CA GLY A 320 0.37 15.98 -18.40
C GLY A 320 0.06 14.58 -17.93
N ARG A 321 0.94 13.69 -18.17
CA ARG A 321 1.04 12.28 -17.84
C ARG A 321 0.35 11.90 -16.54
N ILE A 322 -0.71 11.09 -16.60
CA ILE A 322 -1.53 10.70 -15.43
C ILE A 322 -1.00 9.44 -14.74
N PHE A 323 0.01 8.78 -15.29
CA PHE A 323 0.54 7.53 -14.76
C PHE A 323 2.04 7.62 -14.46
N ASP A 324 2.37 8.26 -13.35
CA ASP A 324 3.75 8.27 -12.89
C ASP A 324 4.06 7.16 -11.89
N HIS A 325 3.02 6.47 -11.34
CA HIS A 325 3.23 5.54 -10.24
C HIS A 325 2.20 4.40 -10.16
N HIS A 326 2.64 3.22 -9.72
CA HIS A 326 1.74 2.09 -9.42
C HIS A 326 1.10 2.17 -8.02
N ILE A 327 1.54 3.10 -7.18
CA ILE A 327 0.92 3.40 -5.89
C ILE A 327 -0.21 4.39 -6.13
N ILE A 328 -1.40 4.05 -5.65
CA ILE A 328 -2.60 4.86 -5.78
C ILE A 328 -2.73 5.75 -4.55
N ASP A 329 -3.04 7.03 -4.75
CA ASP A 329 -3.43 7.94 -3.66
C ASP A 329 -4.86 7.59 -3.19
N PRO A 330 -5.02 7.09 -1.95
CA PRO A 330 -6.33 6.67 -1.46
C PRO A 330 -7.32 7.81 -1.26
N ARG A 331 -6.88 9.06 -1.30
CA ARG A 331 -7.70 10.26 -1.08
C ARG A 331 -8.32 10.75 -2.38
N THR A 332 -7.65 10.54 -3.50
CA THR A 332 -8.10 10.98 -4.84
C THR A 332 -8.57 9.82 -5.69
N GLY A 333 -8.11 8.59 -5.42
CA GLY A 333 -8.37 7.40 -6.22
C GLY A 333 -7.48 7.28 -7.46
N TYR A 334 -6.53 8.18 -7.67
CA TYR A 334 -5.63 8.19 -8.82
C TYR A 334 -4.19 7.81 -8.42
N PRO A 335 -3.34 7.40 -9.38
CA PRO A 335 -1.91 7.18 -9.11
C PRO A 335 -1.26 8.39 -8.44
N ALA A 336 -0.37 8.13 -7.49
CA ALA A 336 0.38 9.18 -6.80
C ALA A 336 1.22 10.00 -7.79
N HIS A 337 1.13 11.34 -7.71
CA HIS A 337 1.78 12.26 -8.65
C HIS A 337 2.42 13.48 -7.94
N ALA A 338 2.76 13.33 -6.67
CA ALA A 338 3.38 14.41 -5.87
C ALA A 338 4.83 14.73 -6.28
N GLY A 339 5.30 14.23 -7.41
CA GLY A 339 6.67 14.45 -7.89
C GLY A 339 7.73 13.70 -7.09
N VAL A 340 7.33 12.72 -6.30
CA VAL A 340 8.23 11.87 -5.51
C VAL A 340 8.26 10.47 -6.12
N ARG A 341 9.47 9.96 -6.37
CA ARG A 341 9.68 8.63 -6.95
C ARG A 341 10.00 7.57 -5.90
N GLN A 342 10.61 7.97 -4.82
CA GLN A 342 11.00 7.05 -3.75
C GLN A 342 11.09 7.78 -2.41
N VAL A 343 10.60 7.14 -1.37
CA VAL A 343 10.78 7.56 0.03
C VAL A 343 11.30 6.40 0.85
N SER A 344 12.35 6.63 1.62
CA SER A 344 12.92 5.67 2.57
C SER A 344 12.83 6.22 3.98
N VAL A 345 12.26 5.42 4.88
CA VAL A 345 12.02 5.79 6.28
C VAL A 345 12.65 4.76 7.19
N VAL A 346 13.46 5.21 8.15
CA VAL A 346 13.88 4.40 9.31
C VAL A 346 12.97 4.74 10.48
N ALA A 347 12.42 3.73 11.12
CA ALA A 347 11.51 3.91 12.27
C ALA A 347 11.76 2.86 13.35
N SER A 348 11.12 3.07 14.51
CA SER A 348 11.12 2.12 15.63
C SER A 348 10.40 0.82 15.36
N SER A 349 9.53 0.77 14.34
CA SER A 349 8.87 -0.45 13.88
C SER A 349 8.72 -0.49 12.36
N GLY A 350 8.64 -1.71 11.79
CA GLY A 350 8.46 -1.93 10.37
C GLY A 350 7.09 -1.48 9.87
N VAL A 351 6.05 -1.64 10.68
CA VAL A 351 4.69 -1.15 10.38
C VAL A 351 4.71 0.37 10.16
N LEU A 352 5.33 1.09 11.09
CA LEU A 352 5.46 2.55 11.02
C LEU A 352 6.32 2.99 9.83
N ALA A 353 7.45 2.31 9.59
CA ALA A 353 8.32 2.60 8.45
C ALA A 353 7.60 2.42 7.11
N GLU A 354 6.84 1.32 6.93
CA GLU A 354 6.08 1.04 5.69
C GLU A 354 4.95 2.05 5.48
N ALA A 355 4.13 2.31 6.51
CA ALA A 355 3.04 3.25 6.38
C ALA A 355 3.53 4.67 6.08
N LEU A 356 4.58 5.14 6.78
CA LEU A 356 5.15 6.46 6.55
C LEU A 356 5.83 6.58 5.18
N SER A 357 6.59 5.58 4.74
CA SER A 357 7.21 5.64 3.41
C SER A 357 6.17 5.71 2.30
N THR A 358 5.05 4.99 2.45
CA THR A 358 3.93 5.03 1.49
C THR A 358 3.17 6.36 1.58
N ALA A 359 2.83 6.82 2.78
CA ALA A 359 2.10 8.07 2.97
C ALA A 359 2.88 9.29 2.47
N LEU A 360 4.19 9.36 2.73
CA LEU A 360 5.06 10.44 2.27
C LEU A 360 5.33 10.41 0.76
N LEU A 361 5.22 9.24 0.13
CA LEU A 361 5.29 9.16 -1.32
C LEU A 361 4.03 9.76 -1.96
N VAL A 362 2.87 9.52 -1.35
CA VAL A 362 1.57 10.06 -1.76
C VAL A 362 1.47 11.55 -1.44
N GLU A 363 1.92 11.95 -0.22
CA GLU A 363 1.82 13.30 0.30
C GLU A 363 3.11 13.69 1.04
N PRO A 364 4.09 14.26 0.35
CA PRO A 364 5.39 14.56 0.92
C PRO A 364 5.38 15.74 1.93
N SER A 365 4.27 16.46 2.05
CA SER A 365 4.11 17.56 3.02
C SER A 365 3.65 17.08 4.41
N ILE A 366 3.39 15.77 4.60
CA ILE A 366 3.01 15.23 5.91
C ILE A 366 4.09 15.52 6.94
N ASP A 367 3.68 16.11 8.06
CA ASP A 367 4.55 16.26 9.23
C ASP A 367 4.69 14.92 9.96
N VAL A 368 5.85 14.31 9.83
CA VAL A 368 6.18 13.03 10.48
C VAL A 368 6.02 13.11 11.99
N SER A 369 6.36 14.24 12.61
CA SER A 369 6.26 14.41 14.06
C SER A 369 4.80 14.40 14.54
N ASP A 370 3.89 14.99 13.77
CA ASP A 370 2.45 14.97 14.05
C ASP A 370 1.88 13.54 13.90
N VAL A 371 2.26 12.81 12.84
CA VAL A 371 1.88 11.41 12.67
C VAL A 371 2.34 10.56 13.83
N LEU A 372 3.60 10.70 14.27
CA LEU A 372 4.15 9.96 15.40
C LEU A 372 3.39 10.27 16.70
N ALA A 373 3.07 11.54 16.94
CA ALA A 373 2.32 11.96 18.12
C ALA A 373 0.89 11.42 18.13
N ARG A 374 0.21 11.39 16.98
CA ARG A 374 -1.14 10.82 16.83
C ARG A 374 -1.12 9.31 17.02
N TRP A 375 -0.22 8.63 16.34
CA TRP A 375 -0.09 7.18 16.44
C TRP A 375 0.25 6.74 17.87
N ALA A 376 1.21 7.38 18.55
CA ALA A 376 1.56 7.10 19.94
C ALA A 376 0.38 7.30 20.91
N ARG A 377 -0.48 8.30 20.66
CA ARG A 377 -1.69 8.54 21.45
C ARG A 377 -2.70 7.40 21.35
N VAL A 378 -2.87 6.85 20.15
CA VAL A 378 -3.84 5.77 19.89
C VAL A 378 -3.32 4.42 20.35
N THR A 379 -2.04 4.14 20.10
CA THR A 379 -1.44 2.82 20.41
C THR A 379 -0.83 2.71 21.80
N GLY A 380 -0.59 3.85 22.48
CA GLY A 380 0.15 3.90 23.74
C GLY A 380 1.64 3.57 23.60
N THR A 381 2.16 3.43 22.38
CA THR A 381 3.55 3.00 22.11
C THR A 381 4.39 4.20 21.68
N PRO A 382 5.52 4.49 22.37
CA PRO A 382 6.47 5.49 21.91
C PRO A 382 6.99 5.15 20.51
N ALA A 383 7.09 6.17 19.66
CA ALA A 383 7.48 5.99 18.28
C ALA A 383 8.55 6.97 17.85
N SER A 384 9.43 6.54 16.98
CA SER A 384 10.39 7.38 16.30
C SER A 384 10.47 7.01 14.83
N ALA A 385 10.66 8.01 13.98
CA ALA A 385 10.91 7.82 12.57
C ALA A 385 11.75 8.95 11.99
N LYS A 386 12.53 8.64 10.96
CA LYS A 386 13.35 9.58 10.21
C LYS A 386 13.31 9.25 8.73
N VAL A 387 13.02 10.23 7.89
CA VAL A 387 13.20 10.12 6.43
C VAL A 387 14.71 10.12 6.15
N VAL A 388 15.19 9.06 5.52
CA VAL A 388 16.62 8.87 5.22
C VAL A 388 16.92 8.92 3.73
N GLY A 389 15.88 8.93 2.90
CA GLY A 389 15.99 9.08 1.44
C GLY A 389 14.68 9.59 0.87
N LEU A 390 14.76 10.60 0.00
CA LEU A 390 13.66 11.10 -0.79
C LEU A 390 14.19 11.44 -2.17
N VAL A 391 13.70 10.72 -3.18
CA VAL A 391 14.06 10.94 -4.59
C VAL A 391 12.87 11.56 -5.29
N ARG A 392 13.08 12.71 -5.94
CA ARG A 392 12.07 13.40 -6.73
C ARG A 392 12.15 13.00 -8.19
N ALA A 393 11.03 13.13 -8.91
CA ALA A 393 11.04 13.08 -10.36
C ALA A 393 11.94 14.20 -10.93
N ALA A 394 12.68 13.90 -11.99
CA ALA A 394 13.40 14.94 -12.72
C ALA A 394 12.38 15.97 -13.23
N GLN A 395 12.65 17.24 -12.98
CA GLN A 395 11.88 18.32 -13.61
C GLN A 395 12.24 18.30 -15.09
N GLY A 396 11.32 17.89 -15.94
CA GLY A 396 11.47 17.87 -17.39
C GLY A 396 11.20 19.24 -18.00
#